data_eb1b1c9b376c3b63b81410f572fe3ca9
#
_entry.id   eb1b1c9b376c3b63b81410f572fe3ca9
#
_cell.length_a   1.000
_cell.length_b   1.000
_cell.length_c   1.000
_cell.angle_alpha   90.00
_cell.angle_beta   90.00
_cell.angle_gamma   90.00
#
_symmetry.space_group_name_H-M   'P 1'
#
loop_
_entity.id
_entity.type
_entity.pdbx_description
1 polymer ?
#
loop_
_entity_poly.entity_id
_entity_poly.type
_entity_poly.pdbx_seq_one_letter_code
_entity_poly.pdbx_strand_id
1 'polypeptide(L)'
;MNNIYDFFYPIYQKYGMKTICDGLYLHRGTVKRWLEKKEVPHQYYFDLCRIAEIEVDYSKYSDKEKDQFFTNKKTAEYCYQKALEVISQYESLDGYTFIEPSAGDGSFYHLMPEGSIGVDIEPQCEGVTQADFLQWQPDVEKCIIVGNPPFVLRGHLALKFINHAAEFSDFVCFVLPQLFDSNGKGSCKGRVKGMNLIHSEVIDSAFYYPGGKDVEVNCVFQVWSKNHKVEEDAVDLS
;
A
#
# COMPACT_ATOMS: atom_id res chain seq x y z
N MET A 1 19.26 -3.18 -18.12
CA MET A 1 17.82 -3.34 -17.81
C MET A 1 17.49 -4.81 -17.94
N ASN A 2 17.10 -5.46 -16.88
CA ASN A 2 16.78 -6.88 -16.97
C ASN A 2 15.38 -7.03 -17.58
N ASN A 3 15.33 -7.58 -18.79
CA ASN A 3 14.09 -7.95 -19.46
C ASN A 3 13.61 -9.29 -18.89
N ILE A 4 12.35 -9.34 -18.48
CA ILE A 4 11.73 -10.56 -17.94
C ILE A 4 10.63 -11.13 -18.86
N TYR A 5 10.70 -10.86 -20.15
CA TYR A 5 9.68 -11.32 -21.11
C TYR A 5 9.51 -12.83 -21.10
N ASP A 6 10.59 -13.58 -21.03
CA ASP A 6 10.55 -15.06 -21.03
C ASP A 6 9.88 -15.64 -19.77
N PHE A 7 9.94 -14.90 -18.65
CA PHE A 7 9.21 -15.22 -17.44
C PHE A 7 7.73 -14.80 -17.54
N PHE A 8 7.46 -13.61 -18.10
CA PHE A 8 6.11 -13.08 -18.26
C PHE A 8 5.25 -13.89 -19.25
N TYR A 9 5.80 -14.27 -20.37
CA TYR A 9 5.01 -14.82 -21.49
C TYR A 9 4.23 -16.09 -21.14
N PRO A 10 4.80 -17.11 -20.46
CA PRO A 10 4.05 -18.26 -19.98
C PRO A 10 2.90 -17.90 -19.01
N ILE A 11 3.13 -16.93 -18.14
CA ILE A 11 2.11 -16.44 -17.20
C ILE A 11 0.97 -15.77 -17.97
N TYR A 12 1.31 -14.93 -18.94
CA TYR A 12 0.32 -14.30 -19.84
C TYR A 12 -0.51 -15.35 -20.61
N GLN A 13 0.12 -16.40 -21.13
CA GLN A 13 -0.58 -17.47 -21.84
C GLN A 13 -1.55 -18.23 -20.94
N LYS A 14 -1.18 -18.46 -19.68
CA LYS A 14 -2.02 -19.19 -18.71
C LYS A 14 -3.19 -18.34 -18.19
N TYR A 15 -2.94 -17.08 -17.83
CA TYR A 15 -3.91 -16.25 -17.12
C TYR A 15 -4.63 -15.22 -17.99
N GLY A 16 -4.09 -14.90 -19.16
CA GLY A 16 -4.69 -14.02 -20.17
C GLY A 16 -4.59 -12.54 -19.89
N MET A 17 -4.95 -11.75 -20.90
CA MET A 17 -4.84 -10.28 -20.91
C MET A 17 -5.55 -9.61 -19.75
N LYS A 18 -6.77 -10.06 -19.42
CA LYS A 18 -7.58 -9.42 -18.38
C LYS A 18 -6.92 -9.58 -17.01
N THR A 19 -6.56 -10.81 -16.63
CA THR A 19 -5.93 -11.10 -15.33
C THR A 19 -4.61 -10.35 -15.16
N ILE A 20 -3.78 -10.31 -16.22
CA ILE A 20 -2.52 -9.56 -16.21
C ILE A 20 -2.77 -8.06 -16.03
N CYS A 21 -3.70 -7.48 -16.80
CA CYS A 21 -4.00 -6.05 -16.69
C CYS A 21 -4.55 -5.68 -15.30
N ASP A 22 -5.48 -6.48 -14.79
CA ASP A 22 -6.10 -6.25 -13.49
C ASP A 22 -5.07 -6.45 -12.35
N GLY A 23 -4.29 -7.52 -12.42
CA GLY A 23 -3.27 -7.84 -11.42
C GLY A 23 -2.09 -6.87 -11.39
N LEU A 24 -1.73 -6.29 -12.51
CA LEU A 24 -0.64 -5.29 -12.61
C LEU A 24 -1.15 -3.84 -12.66
N TYR A 25 -2.46 -3.61 -12.61
CA TYR A 25 -3.09 -2.28 -12.79
C TYR A 25 -2.63 -1.58 -14.08
N LEU A 26 -2.51 -2.34 -15.18
CA LEU A 26 -2.04 -1.84 -16.46
C LEU A 26 -3.16 -1.74 -17.48
N HIS A 27 -3.03 -0.74 -18.36
CA HIS A 27 -3.88 -0.66 -19.55
C HIS A 27 -3.47 -1.74 -20.57
N ARG A 28 -4.44 -2.31 -21.28
CA ARG A 28 -4.23 -3.33 -22.32
C ARG A 28 -3.17 -2.96 -23.36
N GLY A 29 -3.09 -1.66 -23.73
CA GLY A 29 -2.09 -1.16 -24.65
C GLY A 29 -0.66 -1.33 -24.17
N THR A 30 -0.40 -1.27 -22.85
CA THR A 30 0.92 -1.52 -22.29
C THR A 30 1.32 -2.98 -22.44
N VAL A 31 0.42 -3.89 -22.10
CA VAL A 31 0.67 -5.34 -22.22
C VAL A 31 0.83 -5.76 -23.71
N LYS A 32 0.01 -5.20 -24.62
CA LYS A 32 0.20 -5.41 -26.07
C LYS A 32 1.58 -4.98 -26.55
N ARG A 33 2.04 -3.80 -26.15
CA ARG A 33 3.39 -3.30 -26.48
C ARG A 33 4.49 -4.23 -25.95
N TRP A 34 4.33 -4.81 -24.76
CA TRP A 34 5.26 -5.80 -24.21
C TRP A 34 5.34 -7.05 -25.10
N LEU A 35 4.18 -7.54 -25.56
CA LEU A 35 4.11 -8.70 -26.44
C LEU A 35 4.76 -8.41 -27.81
N GLU A 36 4.53 -7.21 -28.37
CA GLU A 36 5.10 -6.79 -29.65
C GLU A 36 6.61 -6.62 -29.58
N LYS A 37 7.10 -5.93 -28.52
CA LYS A 37 8.51 -5.64 -28.34
C LYS A 37 9.31 -6.78 -27.70
N LYS A 38 8.65 -7.75 -27.12
CA LYS A 38 9.23 -8.81 -26.28
C LYS A 38 10.09 -8.23 -25.13
N GLU A 39 9.60 -7.17 -24.52
CA GLU A 39 10.24 -6.47 -23.44
C GLU A 39 9.27 -6.23 -22.30
N VAL A 40 9.63 -6.75 -21.11
CA VAL A 40 8.89 -6.53 -19.85
C VAL A 40 9.88 -6.04 -18.79
N PRO A 41 9.62 -4.89 -18.16
CA PRO A 41 10.50 -4.37 -17.12
C PRO A 41 10.56 -5.31 -15.90
N HIS A 42 11.77 -5.48 -15.33
CA HIS A 42 12.00 -6.37 -14.18
C HIS A 42 11.16 -5.99 -12.95
N GLN A 43 10.82 -4.73 -12.79
CA GLN A 43 9.99 -4.24 -11.68
C GLN A 43 8.64 -4.94 -11.53
N TYR A 44 8.13 -5.63 -12.55
CA TYR A 44 6.89 -6.40 -12.50
C TYR A 44 7.08 -7.86 -12.05
N TYR A 45 8.31 -8.27 -11.73
CA TYR A 45 8.64 -9.66 -11.40
C TYR A 45 7.82 -10.20 -10.22
N PHE A 46 7.82 -9.48 -9.08
CA PHE A 46 7.12 -9.94 -7.88
C PHE A 46 5.59 -9.97 -8.06
N ASP A 47 5.04 -9.01 -8.78
CA ASP A 47 3.61 -9.00 -9.09
C ASP A 47 3.20 -10.15 -10.01
N LEU A 48 4.05 -10.49 -10.97
CA LEU A 48 3.85 -11.65 -11.84
C LEU A 48 3.96 -12.96 -11.05
N CYS A 49 4.90 -13.08 -10.12
CA CYS A 49 4.99 -14.21 -9.19
C CYS A 49 3.69 -14.35 -8.38
N ARG A 50 3.15 -13.26 -7.87
CA ARG A 50 1.88 -13.25 -7.11
C ARG A 50 0.69 -13.69 -7.98
N ILE A 51 0.59 -13.21 -9.23
CA ILE A 51 -0.46 -13.63 -10.18
C ILE A 51 -0.34 -15.12 -10.49
N ALA A 52 0.88 -15.62 -10.59
CA ALA A 52 1.17 -17.01 -10.94
C ALA A 52 1.20 -17.95 -9.72
N GLU A 53 0.99 -17.42 -8.51
CA GLU A 53 1.09 -18.16 -7.23
C GLU A 53 2.47 -18.83 -7.06
N ILE A 54 3.52 -18.16 -7.53
CA ILE A 54 4.92 -18.58 -7.36
C ILE A 54 5.44 -18.06 -6.06
N GLU A 55 5.90 -18.95 -5.19
CA GLU A 55 6.57 -18.58 -3.95
C GLU A 55 7.90 -17.90 -4.23
N VAL A 56 8.14 -16.77 -3.56
CA VAL A 56 9.35 -15.95 -3.71
C VAL A 56 10.16 -15.99 -2.43
N ASP A 57 11.44 -16.35 -2.55
CA ASP A 57 12.40 -16.21 -1.47
C ASP A 57 12.97 -14.77 -1.49
N TYR A 58 12.33 -13.88 -0.72
CA TYR A 58 12.69 -12.47 -0.66
C TYR A 58 14.08 -12.21 -0.10
N SER A 59 14.67 -13.14 0.66
CA SER A 59 16.02 -12.99 1.21
C SER A 59 17.12 -12.88 0.14
N LYS A 60 16.83 -13.30 -1.09
CA LYS A 60 17.75 -13.25 -2.23
C LYS A 60 17.79 -11.90 -2.94
N TYR A 61 16.92 -10.96 -2.56
CA TYR A 61 16.78 -9.66 -3.22
C TYR A 61 17.26 -8.54 -2.31
N SER A 62 17.86 -7.50 -2.89
CA SER A 62 18.25 -6.31 -2.16
C SER A 62 17.04 -5.48 -1.73
N ASP A 63 17.20 -4.67 -0.67
CA ASP A 63 16.15 -3.79 -0.15
C ASP A 63 15.60 -2.83 -1.23
N LYS A 64 16.47 -2.37 -2.12
CA LYS A 64 16.08 -1.54 -3.26
C LYS A 64 15.22 -2.30 -4.28
N GLU A 65 15.48 -3.57 -4.52
CA GLU A 65 14.67 -4.41 -5.42
C GLU A 65 13.31 -4.74 -4.80
N LYS A 66 13.25 -4.82 -3.48
CA LYS A 66 12.02 -5.01 -2.70
C LYS A 66 11.26 -3.70 -2.46
N ASP A 67 11.86 -2.55 -2.82
CA ASP A 67 11.36 -1.20 -2.48
C ASP A 67 11.07 -1.04 -0.98
N GLN A 68 11.94 -1.61 -0.16
CA GLN A 68 11.83 -1.66 1.29
C GLN A 68 12.42 -0.40 1.91
N PHE A 69 11.56 0.50 2.34
CA PHE A 69 11.93 1.69 3.12
C PHE A 69 11.29 1.60 4.50
N PHE A 70 12.01 2.06 5.50
CA PHE A 70 11.46 2.25 6.83
C PHE A 70 11.10 3.71 7.06
N THR A 71 10.01 3.91 7.75
CA THR A 71 9.53 5.26 8.09
C THR A 71 10.32 5.79 9.29
N ASN A 72 10.82 7.03 9.17
CA ASN A 72 11.45 7.69 10.31
C ASN A 72 10.45 7.75 11.49
N LYS A 73 10.95 7.54 12.70
CA LYS A 73 10.14 7.49 13.93
C LYS A 73 9.26 8.73 14.11
N LYS A 74 9.79 9.92 13.88
CA LYS A 74 9.02 11.19 13.99
C LYS A 74 7.87 11.25 12.98
N THR A 75 8.12 10.82 11.75
CA THR A 75 7.10 10.74 10.71
C THR A 75 6.02 9.73 11.06
N ALA A 76 6.41 8.55 11.56
CA ALA A 76 5.47 7.53 12.00
C ALA A 76 4.61 8.02 13.18
N GLU A 77 5.23 8.63 14.19
CA GLU A 77 4.53 9.23 15.34
C GLU A 77 3.52 10.30 14.88
N TYR A 78 3.94 11.21 14.02
CA TYR A 78 3.07 12.26 13.47
C TYR A 78 1.86 11.66 12.73
N CYS A 79 2.10 10.76 11.78
CA CYS A 79 1.05 10.15 10.98
C CYS A 79 0.09 9.31 11.83
N TYR A 80 0.62 8.56 12.81
CA TYR A 80 -0.21 7.79 13.74
C TYR A 80 -1.12 8.69 14.58
N GLN A 81 -0.59 9.75 15.19
CA GLN A 81 -1.39 10.71 15.96
C GLN A 81 -2.42 11.41 15.08
N LYS A 82 -2.04 11.78 13.86
CA LYS A 82 -2.98 12.38 12.89
C LYS A 82 -4.11 11.41 12.51
N ALA A 83 -3.82 10.12 12.34
CA ALA A 83 -4.86 9.10 12.13
C ALA A 83 -5.88 9.08 13.26
N LEU A 84 -5.41 9.04 14.52
CA LEU A 84 -6.27 9.05 15.71
C LEU A 84 -7.12 10.33 15.77
N GLU A 85 -6.50 11.49 15.54
CA GLU A 85 -7.18 12.79 15.52
C GLU A 85 -8.30 12.83 14.48
N VAL A 86 -8.00 12.44 13.23
CA VAL A 86 -8.98 12.47 12.14
C VAL A 86 -10.13 11.50 12.39
N ILE A 87 -9.85 10.26 12.77
CA ILE A 87 -10.89 9.26 13.02
C ILE A 87 -11.78 9.66 14.17
N SER A 88 -11.21 10.21 15.26
CA SER A 88 -11.96 10.65 16.45
C SER A 88 -12.96 11.77 16.17
N GLN A 89 -12.87 12.46 15.03
CA GLN A 89 -13.87 13.44 14.60
C GLN A 89 -15.16 12.77 14.09
N TYR A 90 -15.09 11.49 13.72
CA TYR A 90 -16.19 10.75 13.14
C TYR A 90 -16.77 9.72 14.09
N GLU A 91 -15.93 9.00 14.82
CA GLU A 91 -16.37 7.97 15.78
C GLU A 91 -15.32 7.66 16.86
N SER A 92 -15.76 6.94 17.92
CA SER A 92 -14.85 6.47 18.97
C SER A 92 -13.88 5.41 18.45
N LEU A 93 -12.68 5.41 18.98
CA LEU A 93 -11.66 4.39 18.69
C LEU A 93 -11.84 3.10 19.51
N ASP A 94 -12.84 3.07 20.41
CA ASP A 94 -13.07 1.93 21.29
C ASP A 94 -13.48 0.68 20.50
N GLY A 95 -12.87 -0.45 20.83
CA GLY A 95 -13.14 -1.74 20.20
C GLY A 95 -12.46 -1.96 18.84
N TYR A 96 -11.66 -1.00 18.37
CA TYR A 96 -10.86 -1.19 17.17
C TYR A 96 -9.57 -1.94 17.44
N THR A 97 -9.26 -2.91 16.58
CA THR A 97 -7.92 -3.50 16.47
C THR A 97 -7.12 -2.72 15.44
N PHE A 98 -5.92 -2.26 15.82
CA PHE A 98 -5.01 -1.62 14.88
C PHE A 98 -4.15 -2.66 14.17
N ILE A 99 -3.92 -2.45 12.87
CA ILE A 99 -3.15 -3.37 12.04
C ILE A 99 -2.15 -2.59 11.21
N GLU A 100 -0.89 -2.97 11.28
CA GLU A 100 0.15 -2.50 10.36
C GLU A 100 0.43 -3.58 9.31
N PRO A 101 0.11 -3.34 8.01
CA PRO A 101 0.13 -4.35 6.96
C PRO A 101 1.50 -4.55 6.30
N SER A 102 2.48 -3.75 6.65
CA SER A 102 3.87 -3.80 6.18
C SER A 102 4.78 -3.27 7.27
N ALA A 103 4.84 -4.01 8.37
CA ALA A 103 5.37 -3.53 9.63
C ALA A 103 6.88 -3.25 9.60
N GLY A 104 7.64 -3.92 8.72
CA GLY A 104 9.08 -3.72 8.57
C GLY A 104 9.82 -3.81 9.90
N ASP A 105 10.42 -2.69 10.32
CA ASP A 105 11.11 -2.54 11.59
C ASP A 105 10.18 -2.19 12.78
N GLY A 106 8.86 -2.09 12.54
CA GLY A 106 7.86 -1.78 13.55
C GLY A 106 7.67 -0.30 13.84
N SER A 107 8.07 0.60 12.95
CA SER A 107 7.99 2.06 13.19
C SER A 107 6.59 2.54 13.55
N PHE A 108 5.54 1.98 12.98
CA PHE A 108 4.14 2.22 13.38
C PHE A 108 3.66 1.21 14.41
N TYR A 109 4.00 -0.07 14.26
CA TYR A 109 3.52 -1.15 15.12
C TYR A 109 3.81 -0.89 16.59
N HIS A 110 5.00 -0.39 16.92
CA HIS A 110 5.38 -0.06 18.30
C HIS A 110 4.64 1.16 18.91
N LEU A 111 3.92 1.94 18.08
CA LEU A 111 3.09 3.07 18.55
C LEU A 111 1.67 2.64 18.88
N MET A 112 1.26 1.46 18.41
CA MET A 112 -0.11 0.95 18.54
C MET A 112 -0.35 0.35 19.94
N PRO A 113 -1.61 0.31 20.40
CA PRO A 113 -1.95 -0.30 21.69
C PRO A 113 -1.69 -1.79 21.70
N GLU A 114 -1.63 -2.36 22.90
CA GLU A 114 -1.57 -3.81 23.10
C GLU A 114 -2.74 -4.51 22.40
N GLY A 115 -2.48 -5.66 21.78
CA GLY A 115 -3.45 -6.40 20.97
C GLY A 115 -3.50 -5.98 19.50
N SER A 116 -2.68 -5.01 19.09
CA SER A 116 -2.52 -4.67 17.67
C SER A 116 -1.78 -5.76 16.90
N ILE A 117 -1.99 -5.82 15.60
CA ILE A 117 -1.43 -6.84 14.71
C ILE A 117 -0.45 -6.19 13.73
N GLY A 118 0.79 -6.68 13.70
CA GLY A 118 1.74 -6.36 12.64
C GLY A 118 1.80 -7.52 11.64
N VAL A 119 1.83 -7.21 10.35
CA VAL A 119 2.01 -8.19 9.27
C VAL A 119 3.14 -7.70 8.38
N ASP A 120 4.05 -8.57 8.01
CA ASP A 120 5.09 -8.28 7.02
C ASP A 120 5.52 -9.56 6.31
N ILE A 121 5.92 -9.43 5.07
CA ILE A 121 6.41 -10.55 4.28
C ILE A 121 7.82 -10.98 4.76
N GLU A 122 8.58 -10.03 5.32
CA GLU A 122 9.94 -10.20 5.84
C GLU A 122 10.12 -9.37 7.13
N PRO A 123 9.52 -9.80 8.27
CA PRO A 123 9.54 -9.02 9.51
C PRO A 123 10.96 -8.72 10.02
N GLN A 124 11.18 -7.46 10.42
CA GLN A 124 12.44 -7.00 11.02
C GLN A 124 12.33 -6.70 12.52
N CYS A 125 11.16 -6.96 13.13
CA CYS A 125 10.92 -6.79 14.55
C CYS A 125 10.07 -7.94 15.12
N GLU A 126 10.15 -8.12 16.43
CA GLU A 126 9.41 -9.16 17.14
C GLU A 126 7.91 -8.86 17.20
N GLY A 127 7.08 -9.90 17.29
CA GLY A 127 5.63 -9.79 17.43
C GLY A 127 4.87 -9.58 16.12
N VAL A 128 5.57 -9.44 15.01
CA VAL A 128 4.97 -9.28 13.67
C VAL A 128 4.74 -10.64 13.02
N THR A 129 3.56 -10.85 12.47
CA THR A 129 3.20 -12.06 11.73
C THR A 129 3.87 -12.05 10.35
N GLN A 130 4.60 -13.10 10.01
CA GLN A 130 5.16 -13.25 8.67
C GLN A 130 4.08 -13.74 7.70
N ALA A 131 3.63 -12.86 6.83
CA ALA A 131 2.64 -13.16 5.79
C ALA A 131 2.66 -12.12 4.67
N ASP A 132 2.17 -12.50 3.49
CA ASP A 132 1.82 -11.54 2.43
C ASP A 132 0.45 -10.93 2.77
N PHE A 133 0.44 -9.63 3.12
CA PHE A 133 -0.78 -8.92 3.48
C PHE A 133 -1.89 -9.05 2.41
N LEU A 134 -1.53 -9.10 1.13
CA LEU A 134 -2.50 -9.23 0.04
C LEU A 134 -3.19 -10.60 -0.04
N GLN A 135 -2.71 -11.58 0.74
CA GLN A 135 -3.29 -12.91 0.88
C GLN A 135 -3.75 -13.20 2.31
N TRP A 136 -3.61 -12.23 3.21
CA TRP A 136 -3.92 -12.33 4.62
C TRP A 136 -5.18 -11.51 4.97
N GLN A 137 -5.96 -11.99 5.91
CA GLN A 137 -7.09 -11.28 6.49
C GLN A 137 -7.11 -11.48 8.00
N PRO A 138 -7.51 -10.46 8.79
CA PRO A 138 -7.63 -10.59 10.23
C PRO A 138 -8.91 -11.33 10.63
N ASP A 139 -8.88 -11.98 11.78
CA ASP A 139 -10.06 -12.51 12.46
C ASP A 139 -10.45 -11.54 13.58
N VAL A 140 -10.94 -10.35 13.20
CA VAL A 140 -11.38 -9.30 14.13
C VAL A 140 -12.64 -8.63 13.60
N GLU A 141 -13.48 -8.13 14.51
CA GLU A 141 -14.75 -7.52 14.15
C GLU A 141 -14.60 -6.14 13.50
N LYS A 142 -13.71 -5.31 14.07
CA LYS A 142 -13.43 -3.94 13.60
C LYS A 142 -11.94 -3.66 13.57
N CYS A 143 -11.47 -3.08 12.51
CA CYS A 143 -10.07 -2.70 12.46
C CYS A 143 -9.77 -1.39 11.72
N ILE A 144 -8.67 -0.79 12.12
CA ILE A 144 -8.04 0.37 11.52
C ILE A 144 -6.67 -0.06 11.00
N ILE A 145 -6.43 0.16 9.72
CA ILE A 145 -5.15 -0.14 9.08
C ILE A 145 -4.31 1.13 9.08
N VAL A 146 -3.11 1.07 9.63
CA VAL A 146 -2.17 2.22 9.67
C VAL A 146 -0.79 1.75 9.25
N GLY A 147 -0.12 2.51 8.41
CA GLY A 147 1.27 2.18 8.05
C GLY A 147 1.76 2.88 6.80
N ASN A 148 2.88 2.37 6.31
CA ASN A 148 3.54 2.81 5.09
C ASN A 148 3.66 1.61 4.13
N PRO A 149 2.67 1.37 3.24
CA PRO A 149 2.75 0.27 2.30
C PRO A 149 3.88 0.48 1.28
N PRO A 150 4.44 -0.59 0.70
CA PRO A 150 5.50 -0.46 -0.30
C PRO A 150 5.02 0.30 -1.54
N PHE A 151 5.90 1.19 -2.09
CA PHE A 151 5.57 2.13 -3.17
C PHE A 151 5.80 1.59 -4.58
N VAL A 152 6.16 0.34 -4.72
CA VAL A 152 6.50 -0.31 -6.00
C VAL A 152 5.52 0.07 -7.11
N LEU A 153 6.04 0.22 -8.34
CA LEU A 153 5.25 0.50 -9.54
C LEU A 153 4.46 1.82 -9.46
N ARG A 154 5.10 2.90 -9.01
CA ARG A 154 4.45 4.21 -8.92
C ARG A 154 3.17 4.18 -8.07
N GLY A 155 3.22 3.50 -6.92
CA GLY A 155 2.11 3.42 -5.98
C GLY A 155 1.03 2.37 -6.34
N HIS A 156 1.22 1.54 -7.38
CA HIS A 156 0.25 0.50 -7.71
C HIS A 156 0.15 -0.56 -6.62
N LEU A 157 1.25 -0.89 -5.95
CA LEU A 157 1.23 -1.83 -4.83
C LEU A 157 0.50 -1.21 -3.62
N ALA A 158 0.75 0.05 -3.32
CA ALA A 158 0.02 0.77 -2.28
C ALA A 158 -1.49 0.81 -2.56
N LEU A 159 -1.89 0.98 -3.84
CA LEU A 159 -3.29 0.90 -4.25
C LEU A 159 -3.89 -0.50 -4.01
N LYS A 160 -3.14 -1.57 -4.26
CA LYS A 160 -3.57 -2.94 -3.92
C LYS A 160 -3.78 -3.10 -2.43
N PHE A 161 -2.85 -2.57 -1.61
CA PHE A 161 -2.97 -2.59 -0.15
C PHE A 161 -4.24 -1.88 0.33
N ILE A 162 -4.54 -0.69 -0.19
CA ILE A 162 -5.78 0.04 0.17
C ILE A 162 -7.01 -0.78 -0.23
N ASN A 163 -7.06 -1.27 -1.47
CA ASN A 163 -8.24 -2.00 -1.97
C ASN A 163 -8.45 -3.34 -1.26
N HIS A 164 -7.38 -4.03 -0.87
CA HIS A 164 -7.47 -5.24 -0.07
C HIS A 164 -7.93 -4.93 1.37
N ALA A 165 -7.32 -3.93 2.02
CA ALA A 165 -7.72 -3.47 3.33
C ALA A 165 -9.19 -3.04 3.39
N ALA A 166 -9.70 -2.40 2.33
CA ALA A 166 -11.10 -1.97 2.23
C ALA A 166 -12.11 -3.12 2.31
N GLU A 167 -11.71 -4.35 2.06
CA GLU A 167 -12.61 -5.51 2.15
C GLU A 167 -13.03 -5.80 3.58
N PHE A 168 -12.16 -5.55 4.57
CA PHE A 168 -12.36 -5.94 5.96
C PHE A 168 -12.15 -4.82 7.00
N SER A 169 -11.63 -3.65 6.63
CA SER A 169 -11.39 -2.55 7.57
C SER A 169 -12.38 -1.41 7.44
N ASP A 170 -12.52 -0.62 8.50
CA ASP A 170 -13.36 0.58 8.53
C ASP A 170 -12.58 1.83 8.12
N PHE A 171 -11.28 1.86 8.45
CA PHE A 171 -10.37 2.96 8.10
C PHE A 171 -9.03 2.43 7.59
N VAL A 172 -8.45 3.16 6.63
CA VAL A 172 -7.09 2.96 6.12
C VAL A 172 -6.34 4.27 6.19
N CYS A 173 -5.23 4.29 6.91
CA CYS A 173 -4.41 5.47 7.19
C CYS A 173 -2.99 5.21 6.71
N PHE A 174 -2.67 5.68 5.51
CA PHE A 174 -1.40 5.34 4.86
C PHE A 174 -0.56 6.56 4.51
N VAL A 175 0.74 6.38 4.69
CA VAL A 175 1.74 7.19 3.97
C VAL A 175 1.81 6.67 2.53
N LEU A 176 1.63 7.53 1.55
CA LEU A 176 1.48 7.18 0.14
C LEU A 176 2.36 8.08 -0.73
N PRO A 177 2.78 7.61 -1.92
CA PRO A 177 3.45 8.47 -2.88
C PRO A 177 2.59 9.68 -3.24
N GLN A 178 3.20 10.84 -3.49
CA GLN A 178 2.51 12.11 -3.81
C GLN A 178 1.54 11.97 -5.00
N LEU A 179 1.74 10.99 -5.87
CA LEU A 179 0.81 10.74 -6.98
C LEU A 179 -0.64 10.40 -6.52
N PHE A 180 -0.84 10.02 -5.26
CA PHE A 180 -2.17 9.86 -4.67
C PHE A 180 -2.89 11.18 -4.39
N ASP A 181 -2.20 12.31 -4.43
CA ASP A 181 -2.82 13.63 -4.33
C ASP A 181 -3.34 14.15 -5.69
N SER A 182 -2.94 13.52 -6.78
CA SER A 182 -3.35 13.92 -8.13
C SER A 182 -4.82 13.60 -8.43
N ASN A 183 -5.52 14.55 -9.07
CA ASN A 183 -6.88 14.40 -9.59
C ASN A 183 -6.91 14.07 -11.11
N GLY A 184 -5.74 13.83 -11.73
CA GLY A 184 -5.64 13.55 -13.17
C GLY A 184 -6.24 12.20 -13.57
N LYS A 185 -6.53 12.04 -14.88
CA LYS A 185 -6.95 10.75 -15.45
C LYS A 185 -5.90 9.66 -15.14
N GLY A 186 -6.35 8.57 -14.51
CA GLY A 186 -5.48 7.44 -14.13
C GLY A 186 -4.77 7.63 -12.79
N SER A 187 -5.12 8.64 -12.01
CA SER A 187 -4.69 8.81 -10.63
C SER A 187 -4.99 7.55 -9.80
N CYS A 188 -4.06 7.17 -8.91
CA CYS A 188 -4.26 6.06 -7.98
C CYS A 188 -5.45 6.32 -7.06
N LYS A 189 -5.64 7.57 -6.61
CA LYS A 189 -6.75 8.00 -5.77
C LYS A 189 -8.11 7.65 -6.38
N GLY A 190 -8.32 7.89 -7.67
CA GLY A 190 -9.57 7.58 -8.37
C GLY A 190 -9.83 6.09 -8.58
N ARG A 191 -8.88 5.23 -8.21
CA ARG A 191 -8.98 3.76 -8.33
C ARG A 191 -9.13 3.05 -6.99
N VAL A 192 -9.19 3.80 -5.89
CA VAL A 192 -9.55 3.25 -4.57
C VAL A 192 -11.02 2.85 -4.61
N LYS A 193 -11.32 1.63 -4.13
CA LYS A 193 -12.66 1.05 -4.15
C LYS A 193 -13.18 0.87 -2.73
N GLY A 194 -14.47 1.14 -2.56
CA GLY A 194 -15.16 0.87 -1.29
C GLY A 194 -14.80 1.78 -0.12
N MET A 195 -14.01 2.83 -0.37
CA MET A 195 -13.64 3.81 0.64
C MET A 195 -13.71 5.25 0.12
N ASN A 196 -13.93 6.17 1.03
CA ASN A 196 -13.96 7.61 0.78
C ASN A 196 -12.72 8.25 1.40
N LEU A 197 -12.07 9.16 0.69
CA LEU A 197 -10.99 9.96 1.24
C LEU A 197 -11.56 11.01 2.19
N ILE A 198 -11.17 10.95 3.47
CA ILE A 198 -11.65 11.90 4.49
C ILE A 198 -10.56 12.86 4.96
N HIS A 199 -9.28 12.55 4.70
CA HIS A 199 -8.16 13.44 4.98
C HIS A 199 -7.01 13.19 4.01
N SER A 200 -6.34 14.27 3.58
CA SER A 200 -5.12 14.20 2.77
C SER A 200 -4.24 15.41 3.08
N GLU A 201 -2.97 15.17 3.36
CA GLU A 201 -1.98 16.23 3.54
C GLU A 201 -0.61 15.81 2.99
N VAL A 202 0.14 16.78 2.46
CA VAL A 202 1.54 16.58 2.09
C VAL A 202 2.36 16.52 3.38
N ILE A 203 3.22 15.53 3.48
CA ILE A 203 4.12 15.36 4.63
C ILE A 203 5.57 15.49 4.20
N ASP A 204 6.37 16.14 5.04
CA ASP A 204 7.83 16.09 4.96
C ASP A 204 8.28 14.74 5.49
N SER A 205 8.45 13.81 4.56
CA SER A 205 8.73 12.42 4.90
C SER A 205 10.23 12.16 4.89
N ALA A 206 10.72 11.69 6.02
CA ALA A 206 12.03 11.10 6.13
C ALA A 206 11.89 9.58 6.23
N PHE A 207 12.48 8.90 5.26
CA PHE A 207 12.60 7.44 5.22
C PHE A 207 14.06 7.04 5.26
N TYR A 208 14.31 5.78 5.55
CA TYR A 208 15.65 5.21 5.46
C TYR A 208 15.60 3.77 4.94
N TYR A 209 16.66 3.37 4.25
CA TYR A 209 16.85 1.96 3.90
C TYR A 209 17.24 1.14 5.13
N PRO A 210 16.98 -0.16 5.16
CA PRO A 210 17.65 -1.07 6.08
C PRO A 210 19.17 -0.82 6.00
N GLY A 211 19.79 -0.48 7.15
CA GLY A 211 21.20 -0.03 7.16
C GLY A 211 21.39 1.48 7.35
N GLY A 212 20.30 2.27 7.44
CA GLY A 212 20.31 3.64 7.96
C GLY A 212 20.61 4.75 6.95
N LYS A 213 20.61 4.48 5.65
CA LYS A 213 20.76 5.52 4.63
C LYS A 213 19.45 6.24 4.41
N ASP A 214 19.43 7.55 4.62
CA ASP A 214 18.26 8.40 4.39
C ASP A 214 17.83 8.43 2.92
N VAL A 215 16.51 8.50 2.72
CA VAL A 215 15.86 8.63 1.41
C VAL A 215 14.81 9.72 1.50
N GLU A 216 14.87 10.68 0.58
CA GLU A 216 13.82 11.68 0.42
C GLU A 216 12.82 11.21 -0.64
N VAL A 217 11.55 11.09 -0.25
CA VAL A 217 10.44 10.75 -1.15
C VAL A 217 9.28 11.69 -0.86
N ASN A 218 8.75 12.34 -1.89
CA ASN A 218 7.56 13.17 -1.73
C ASN A 218 6.34 12.30 -1.46
N CYS A 219 5.72 12.48 -0.30
CA CYS A 219 4.61 11.69 0.17
C CYS A 219 3.43 12.53 0.61
N VAL A 220 2.28 11.87 0.67
CA VAL A 220 1.07 12.36 1.32
C VAL A 220 0.67 11.37 2.41
N PHE A 221 0.09 11.88 3.47
CA PHE A 221 -0.62 11.06 4.44
C PHE A 221 -2.12 11.17 4.16
N GLN A 222 -2.77 10.03 4.01
CA GLN A 222 -4.19 9.97 3.69
C GLN A 222 -4.94 9.06 4.66
N VAL A 223 -6.15 9.49 5.04
CA VAL A 223 -7.11 8.69 5.81
C VAL A 223 -8.33 8.42 4.93
N TRP A 224 -8.63 7.16 4.76
CA TRP A 224 -9.76 6.64 4.00
C TRP A 224 -10.75 5.97 4.94
N SER A 225 -12.04 6.17 4.72
CA SER A 225 -13.12 5.58 5.52
C SER A 225 -14.13 4.83 4.66
N LYS A 226 -14.59 3.67 5.15
CA LYS A 226 -15.67 2.91 4.53
C LYS A 226 -17.03 3.63 4.69
N ASN A 227 -17.27 4.20 5.86
CA ASN A 227 -18.61 4.64 6.27
C ASN A 227 -18.77 6.17 6.28
N HIS A 228 -17.67 6.95 6.29
CA HIS A 228 -17.71 8.40 6.42
C HIS A 228 -17.26 9.07 5.12
N LYS A 229 -17.78 10.28 4.91
CA LYS A 229 -17.40 11.17 3.79
C LYS A 229 -17.17 12.56 4.35
N VAL A 230 -16.31 13.34 3.69
CA VAL A 230 -16.24 14.78 3.92
C VAL A 230 -17.55 15.38 3.42
N GLU A 231 -18.26 16.13 4.26
CA GLU A 231 -19.38 16.93 3.80
C GLU A 231 -18.84 17.96 2.82
N GLU A 232 -19.31 17.94 1.58
CA GLU A 232 -19.10 19.08 0.68
C GLU A 232 -19.90 20.23 1.29
N ASP A 233 -19.20 21.27 1.74
CA ASP A 233 -19.86 22.53 2.12
C ASP A 233 -20.79 22.90 0.99
N ALA A 234 -22.08 22.94 1.28
CA ALA A 234 -23.07 23.41 0.32
C ALA A 234 -22.67 24.83 -0.07
N VAL A 235 -22.16 24.99 -1.28
CA VAL A 235 -21.91 26.29 -1.85
C VAL A 235 -23.27 26.96 -1.94
N ASP A 236 -23.52 27.87 -0.99
CA ASP A 236 -24.71 28.69 -0.96
C ASP A 236 -24.72 29.57 -2.22
N LEU A 237 -25.43 29.10 -3.24
CA LEU A 237 -25.71 29.87 -4.45
C LEU A 237 -26.91 30.78 -4.14
N SER A 238 -26.67 31.80 -3.31
CA SER A 238 -27.57 32.94 -3.16
C SER A 238 -27.10 34.13 -3.98
#